data_3062a7a99a5b548b810208135e266908
#
_entry.id   3062a7a99a5b548b810208135e266908
#
_cell.length_a   1.000
_cell.length_b   1.000
_cell.length_c   1.000
_cell.angle_alpha   90.00
_cell.angle_beta   90.00
_cell.angle_gamma   90.00
#
_symmetry.space_group_name_H-M   'P 1'
#
loop_
_entity.id
_entity.type
_entity.pdbx_description
1 polymer ?
#
loop_
_entity_poly.entity_id
_entity_poly.type
_entity_poly.pdbx_seq_one_letter_code
_entity_poly.pdbx_strand_id
1 'polypeptide(L)'
;MSAAERYQPLSDALRDNTKSIHTKAEKSGFIQDLIKGQVSIHGYRLFLANLLHVYESLEHELQTHTTHDSIALLNSASVFRANSIREDLKHLAYDHPDSKLPLLASTIKYADHLRTISNGHSELLIAHFYVRYLGDLNGGQVLAKRLSLSLHLTPEQLSFYRFENVPNIRKKISEVRSALDSCGKISNDSDLVINEAVLAFQMNIDLSIDVKTYLQ
;
A
#
# COMPACT_ATOMS: atom_id res chain seq x y z
N MET A 1 -16.38 -27.15 29.67
CA MET A 1 -17.15 -26.08 29.00
C MET A 1 -16.27 -25.56 27.90
N SER A 2 -16.57 -25.91 26.66
CA SER A 2 -15.85 -25.49 25.48
C SER A 2 -16.06 -23.99 25.30
N ALA A 3 -14.98 -23.19 25.42
CA ALA A 3 -14.97 -21.84 24.94
C ALA A 3 -15.08 -21.93 23.41
N ALA A 4 -16.26 -21.64 22.85
CA ALA A 4 -16.37 -21.38 21.44
C ALA A 4 -15.37 -20.24 21.17
N GLU A 5 -14.28 -20.52 20.46
CA GLU A 5 -13.36 -19.51 19.96
C GLU A 5 -14.21 -18.48 19.24
N ARG A 6 -14.26 -17.27 19.78
CA ARG A 6 -15.04 -16.19 19.15
C ARG A 6 -14.37 -15.90 17.83
N TYR A 7 -15.02 -16.27 16.76
CA TYR A 7 -14.61 -15.89 15.41
C TYR A 7 -14.37 -14.37 15.38
N GLN A 8 -13.12 -13.95 15.23
CA GLN A 8 -12.77 -12.56 15.00
C GLN A 8 -12.72 -12.31 13.49
N PRO A 9 -13.41 -11.29 12.96
CA PRO A 9 -13.30 -10.91 11.56
C PRO A 9 -11.83 -10.65 11.18
N LEU A 10 -11.40 -11.08 9.99
CA LEU A 10 -10.02 -10.94 9.55
C LEU A 10 -9.57 -9.47 9.51
N SER A 11 -10.44 -8.56 9.11
CA SER A 11 -10.14 -7.12 9.07
C SER A 11 -9.84 -6.54 10.46
N ASP A 12 -10.52 -7.03 11.51
CA ASP A 12 -10.26 -6.63 12.89
C ASP A 12 -8.98 -7.28 13.42
N ALA A 13 -8.76 -8.57 13.17
CA ALA A 13 -7.54 -9.28 13.54
C ALA A 13 -6.29 -8.63 12.91
N LEU A 14 -6.33 -8.30 11.63
CA LEU A 14 -5.26 -7.57 10.94
C LEU A 14 -4.99 -6.21 11.61
N ARG A 15 -6.03 -5.41 11.87
CA ARG A 15 -5.88 -4.10 12.52
C ARG A 15 -5.20 -4.24 13.90
N ASP A 16 -5.69 -5.16 14.72
CA ASP A 16 -5.24 -5.29 16.10
C ASP A 16 -3.79 -5.80 16.18
N ASN A 17 -3.42 -6.75 15.32
CA ASN A 17 -2.06 -7.32 15.29
C ASN A 17 -1.03 -6.43 14.58
N THR A 18 -1.45 -5.53 13.69
CA THR A 18 -0.53 -4.63 12.97
C THR A 18 -0.42 -3.24 13.60
N LYS A 19 -1.19 -2.91 14.63
CA LYS A 19 -1.22 -1.57 15.26
C LYS A 19 0.15 -1.05 15.66
N SER A 20 0.99 -1.88 16.27
CA SER A 20 2.32 -1.50 16.73
C SER A 20 3.25 -1.17 15.56
N ILE A 21 3.31 -2.04 14.56
CA ILE A 21 4.19 -1.84 13.39
C ILE A 21 3.68 -0.72 12.48
N HIS A 22 2.37 -0.49 12.41
CA HIS A 22 1.79 0.67 11.73
C HIS A 22 2.31 1.98 12.34
N THR A 23 2.26 2.10 13.68
CA THR A 23 2.80 3.27 14.38
C THR A 23 4.32 3.44 14.15
N LYS A 24 5.08 2.34 14.05
CA LYS A 24 6.50 2.37 13.70
C LYS A 24 6.70 2.87 12.27
N ALA A 25 5.88 2.43 11.31
CA ALA A 25 5.96 2.84 9.92
C ALA A 25 5.77 4.37 9.75
N GLU A 26 4.77 4.96 10.42
CA GLU A 26 4.53 6.41 10.38
C GLU A 26 5.70 7.24 10.94
N LYS A 27 6.53 6.64 11.79
CA LYS A 27 7.70 7.29 12.43
C LYS A 27 9.02 6.92 11.79
N SER A 28 9.03 6.26 10.63
CA SER A 28 10.23 5.71 10.00
C SER A 28 10.52 6.37 8.65
N GLY A 29 11.82 6.59 8.39
CA GLY A 29 12.35 6.94 7.08
C GLY A 29 11.69 8.16 6.43
N PHE A 30 11.45 8.08 5.13
CA PHE A 30 10.88 9.14 4.30
C PHE A 30 9.41 9.44 4.64
N ILE A 31 8.63 8.43 5.04
CA ILE A 31 7.21 8.61 5.43
C ILE A 31 7.08 9.56 6.61
N GLN A 32 7.98 9.49 7.61
CA GLN A 32 7.98 10.42 8.73
C GLN A 32 8.17 11.87 8.25
N ASP A 33 9.10 12.10 7.32
CA ASP A 33 9.38 13.43 6.78
C ASP A 33 8.21 13.92 5.90
N LEU A 34 7.57 13.02 5.15
CA LEU A 34 6.39 13.31 4.34
C LEU A 34 5.20 13.74 5.22
N ILE A 35 4.93 13.03 6.32
CA ILE A 35 3.88 13.38 7.29
C ILE A 35 4.15 14.77 7.90
N LYS A 36 5.41 15.11 8.12
CA LYS A 36 5.81 16.45 8.63
C LYS A 36 5.79 17.54 7.56
N GLY A 37 5.67 17.18 6.27
CA GLY A 37 5.80 18.11 5.15
C GLY A 37 7.23 18.59 4.92
N GLN A 38 8.23 17.81 5.29
CA GLN A 38 9.66 18.11 5.24
C GLN A 38 10.36 17.33 4.12
N VAL A 39 9.73 17.25 2.96
CA VAL A 39 10.25 16.52 1.79
C VAL A 39 10.49 17.45 0.62
N SER A 40 11.41 17.08 -0.27
CA SER A 40 11.62 17.75 -1.56
C SER A 40 10.79 17.11 -2.66
N ILE A 41 10.57 17.83 -3.77
CA ILE A 41 9.93 17.28 -4.98
C ILE A 41 10.74 16.08 -5.51
N HIS A 42 12.06 16.16 -5.53
CA HIS A 42 12.93 15.05 -5.94
C HIS A 42 12.72 13.81 -5.05
N GLY A 43 12.70 14.00 -3.73
CA GLY A 43 12.46 12.92 -2.77
C GLY A 43 11.07 12.30 -2.95
N TYR A 44 10.04 13.12 -3.16
CA TYR A 44 8.69 12.63 -3.41
C TYR A 44 8.60 11.84 -4.73
N ARG A 45 9.23 12.30 -5.81
CA ARG A 45 9.32 11.58 -7.08
C ARG A 45 10.05 10.25 -6.94
N LEU A 46 11.19 10.22 -6.22
CA LEU A 46 11.92 8.99 -5.95
C LEU A 46 11.05 7.99 -5.18
N PHE A 47 10.34 8.45 -4.15
CA PHE A 47 9.42 7.63 -3.38
C PHE A 47 8.29 7.07 -4.25
N LEU A 48 7.65 7.91 -5.09
CA LEU A 48 6.59 7.47 -6.01
C LEU A 48 7.11 6.45 -7.04
N ALA A 49 8.30 6.64 -7.60
CA ALA A 49 8.87 5.69 -8.57
C ALA A 49 9.09 4.31 -7.96
N ASN A 50 9.53 4.26 -6.71
CA ASN A 50 9.71 3.01 -5.97
C ASN A 50 8.37 2.39 -5.57
N LEU A 51 7.38 3.21 -5.16
CA LEU A 51 6.02 2.74 -4.92
C LEU A 51 5.37 2.18 -6.20
N LEU A 52 5.55 2.85 -7.34
CA LEU A 52 5.00 2.38 -8.61
C LEU A 52 5.40 0.93 -8.88
N HIS A 53 6.66 0.59 -8.70
CA HIS A 53 7.14 -0.77 -8.93
C HIS A 53 6.50 -1.81 -8.00
N VAL A 54 6.27 -1.44 -6.72
CA VAL A 54 5.56 -2.30 -5.76
C VAL A 54 4.09 -2.48 -6.17
N TYR A 55 3.40 -1.39 -6.57
CA TYR A 55 1.99 -1.47 -6.97
C TYR A 55 1.81 -2.22 -8.29
N GLU A 56 2.68 -2.01 -9.28
CA GLU A 56 2.66 -2.78 -10.53
C GLU A 56 2.80 -4.27 -10.27
N SER A 57 3.74 -4.66 -9.38
CA SER A 57 3.92 -6.05 -9.00
C SER A 57 2.70 -6.59 -8.26
N LEU A 58 2.18 -5.90 -7.25
CA LEU A 58 1.03 -6.36 -6.48
C LEU A 58 -0.25 -6.45 -7.35
N GLU A 59 -0.51 -5.45 -8.16
CA GLU A 59 -1.69 -5.42 -9.04
C GLU A 59 -1.63 -6.51 -10.12
N HIS A 60 -0.43 -6.78 -10.65
CA HIS A 60 -0.21 -7.89 -11.57
C HIS A 60 -0.54 -9.24 -10.91
N GLU A 61 0.01 -9.49 -9.73
CA GLU A 61 -0.21 -10.75 -9.04
C GLU A 61 -1.67 -10.94 -8.62
N LEU A 62 -2.35 -9.88 -8.15
CA LEU A 62 -3.78 -9.92 -7.84
C LEU A 62 -4.64 -10.22 -9.08
N GLN A 63 -4.28 -9.66 -10.25
CA GLN A 63 -4.98 -9.89 -11.51
C GLN A 63 -4.74 -11.29 -12.08
N THR A 64 -3.58 -11.87 -11.84
CA THR A 64 -3.22 -13.21 -12.29
C THR A 64 -3.98 -14.29 -11.52
N HIS A 65 -4.31 -14.04 -10.26
CA HIS A 65 -4.95 -15.01 -9.36
C HIS A 65 -6.47 -14.81 -9.17
N THR A 66 -7.16 -14.25 -10.16
CA THR A 66 -8.62 -14.00 -10.09
C THR A 66 -9.47 -15.25 -9.99
N THR A 67 -8.93 -16.43 -10.27
CA THR A 67 -9.60 -17.73 -10.09
C THR A 67 -9.56 -18.22 -8.64
N HIS A 68 -8.74 -17.59 -7.77
CA HIS A 68 -8.71 -17.89 -6.35
C HIS A 68 -9.81 -17.10 -5.64
N ASP A 69 -10.78 -17.79 -5.03
CA ASP A 69 -12.01 -17.20 -4.48
C ASP A 69 -11.74 -15.98 -3.56
N SER A 70 -10.75 -16.08 -2.67
CA SER A 70 -10.42 -14.99 -1.76
C SER A 70 -9.81 -13.79 -2.48
N ILE A 71 -8.96 -14.01 -3.50
CA ILE A 71 -8.30 -12.93 -4.24
C ILE A 71 -9.29 -12.25 -5.17
N ALA A 72 -10.21 -13.00 -5.78
CA ALA A 72 -11.28 -12.46 -6.62
C ALA A 72 -12.10 -11.38 -5.91
N LEU A 73 -12.32 -11.53 -4.60
CA LEU A 73 -13.05 -10.54 -3.78
C LEU A 73 -12.30 -9.21 -3.64
N LEU A 74 -10.98 -9.23 -3.78
CA LEU A 74 -10.11 -8.04 -3.63
C LEU A 74 -9.73 -7.43 -4.98
N ASN A 75 -9.97 -8.12 -6.09
CA ASN A 75 -9.63 -7.63 -7.43
C ASN A 75 -10.57 -6.50 -7.85
N SER A 76 -10.30 -5.29 -7.36
CA SER A 76 -11.10 -4.09 -7.60
C SER A 76 -10.26 -3.00 -8.27
N ALA A 77 -10.38 -2.87 -9.58
CA ALA A 77 -9.69 -1.84 -10.37
C ALA A 77 -9.91 -0.40 -9.82
N SER A 78 -11.03 -0.16 -9.10
CA SER A 78 -11.31 1.15 -8.53
C SER A 78 -10.35 1.60 -7.43
N VAL A 79 -9.65 0.65 -6.79
CA VAL A 79 -8.65 0.96 -5.75
C VAL A 79 -7.22 0.82 -6.24
N PHE A 80 -6.96 0.25 -7.41
CA PHE A 80 -5.61 0.11 -7.97
C PHE A 80 -4.96 1.47 -8.20
N ARG A 81 -3.65 1.56 -7.92
CA ARG A 81 -2.93 2.83 -7.84
C ARG A 81 -1.80 2.99 -8.85
N ALA A 82 -1.32 1.90 -9.47
CA ALA A 82 -0.17 1.97 -10.38
C ALA A 82 -0.38 3.03 -11.49
N ASN A 83 -1.56 3.07 -12.11
CA ASN A 83 -1.86 4.07 -13.15
C ASN A 83 -1.85 5.51 -12.58
N SER A 84 -2.45 5.74 -11.42
CA SER A 84 -2.46 7.07 -10.81
C SER A 84 -1.06 7.55 -10.44
N ILE A 85 -0.20 6.65 -9.90
CA ILE A 85 1.21 6.99 -9.61
C ILE A 85 1.97 7.32 -10.90
N ARG A 86 1.72 6.58 -11.98
CA ARG A 86 2.36 6.82 -13.29
C ARG A 86 2.00 8.19 -13.85
N GLU A 87 0.73 8.61 -13.73
CA GLU A 87 0.30 9.94 -14.12
C GLU A 87 0.93 11.03 -13.24
N ASP A 88 0.96 10.86 -11.92
CA ASP A 88 1.64 11.79 -11.03
C ASP A 88 3.12 11.97 -11.40
N LEU A 89 3.83 10.87 -11.68
CA LEU A 89 5.23 10.93 -12.12
C LEU A 89 5.42 11.68 -13.44
N LYS A 90 4.50 11.54 -14.40
CA LYS A 90 4.53 12.30 -15.65
C LYS A 90 4.35 13.81 -15.41
N HIS A 91 3.36 14.18 -14.61
CA HIS A 91 3.10 15.59 -14.27
C HIS A 91 4.26 16.22 -13.48
N LEU A 92 4.83 15.47 -12.54
CA LEU A 92 5.99 15.93 -11.77
C LEU A 92 7.29 15.97 -12.59
N ALA A 93 7.41 15.17 -13.66
CA ALA A 93 8.59 15.17 -14.53
C ALA A 93 8.65 16.41 -15.44
N TYR A 94 7.51 17.01 -15.78
CA TYR A 94 7.45 18.19 -16.64
C TYR A 94 8.30 19.35 -16.09
N ASP A 95 8.24 19.54 -14.76
CA ASP A 95 8.98 20.61 -14.09
C ASP A 95 10.41 20.19 -13.69
N HIS A 96 10.74 18.89 -13.75
CA HIS A 96 12.01 18.34 -13.27
C HIS A 96 12.51 17.16 -14.13
N PRO A 97 12.85 17.38 -15.41
CA PRO A 97 13.09 16.30 -16.39
C PRO A 97 14.34 15.46 -16.10
N ASP A 98 15.39 16.04 -15.49
CA ASP A 98 16.73 15.46 -15.48
C ASP A 98 17.07 14.61 -14.23
N SER A 99 16.12 14.42 -13.32
CA SER A 99 16.40 13.67 -12.08
C SER A 99 16.30 12.16 -12.31
N LYS A 100 17.38 11.43 -12.02
CA LYS A 100 17.39 9.97 -11.98
C LYS A 100 16.55 9.47 -10.80
N LEU A 101 15.73 8.48 -11.06
CA LEU A 101 14.85 7.83 -10.07
C LEU A 101 15.17 6.32 -10.05
N PRO A 102 16.25 5.89 -9.36
CA PRO A 102 16.62 4.49 -9.33
C PRO A 102 15.61 3.65 -8.55
N LEU A 103 15.47 2.39 -8.93
CA LEU A 103 14.85 1.40 -8.08
C LEU A 103 15.83 1.01 -6.97
N LEU A 104 15.35 1.11 -5.73
CA LEU A 104 16.14 0.83 -4.54
C LEU A 104 16.09 -0.66 -4.19
N ALA A 105 17.07 -1.13 -3.42
CA ALA A 105 17.20 -2.55 -3.10
C ALA A 105 15.98 -3.11 -2.34
N SER A 106 15.43 -2.34 -1.39
CA SER A 106 14.20 -2.70 -0.67
C SER A 106 12.98 -2.82 -1.59
N THR A 107 12.87 -1.98 -2.61
CA THR A 107 11.80 -2.02 -3.61
C THR A 107 11.87 -3.31 -4.43
N ILE A 108 13.06 -3.65 -4.92
CA ILE A 108 13.30 -4.88 -5.69
C ILE A 108 12.95 -6.10 -4.83
N LYS A 109 13.47 -6.14 -3.59
CA LYS A 109 13.17 -7.20 -2.63
C LYS A 109 11.67 -7.35 -2.36
N TYR A 110 10.94 -6.24 -2.26
CA TYR A 110 9.50 -6.26 -2.04
C TYR A 110 8.77 -6.87 -3.25
N ALA A 111 9.08 -6.42 -4.46
CA ALA A 111 8.48 -6.95 -5.68
C ALA A 111 8.79 -8.44 -5.90
N ASP A 112 10.03 -8.88 -5.59
CA ASP A 112 10.43 -10.28 -5.65
C ASP A 112 9.68 -11.13 -4.63
N HIS A 113 9.45 -10.61 -3.43
CA HIS A 113 8.66 -11.27 -2.41
C HIS A 113 7.22 -11.48 -2.86
N LEU A 114 6.55 -10.44 -3.43
CA LEU A 114 5.19 -10.56 -3.97
C LEU A 114 5.09 -11.68 -5.01
N ARG A 115 6.04 -11.78 -5.93
CA ARG A 115 6.10 -12.86 -6.93
C ARG A 115 6.32 -14.23 -6.28
N THR A 116 7.15 -14.30 -5.26
CA THR A 116 7.45 -15.55 -4.56
C THR A 116 6.21 -16.10 -3.85
N ILE A 117 5.51 -15.27 -3.07
CA ILE A 117 4.29 -15.70 -2.38
C ILE A 117 3.16 -16.00 -3.35
N SER A 118 3.04 -15.25 -4.43
CA SER A 118 2.06 -15.47 -5.50
C SER A 118 2.16 -16.89 -6.09
N ASN A 119 3.37 -17.40 -6.29
CA ASN A 119 3.59 -18.73 -6.85
C ASN A 119 3.43 -19.89 -5.85
N GLY A 120 3.50 -19.64 -4.55
CA GLY A 120 3.46 -20.66 -3.51
C GLY A 120 2.23 -20.59 -2.60
N HIS A 121 1.87 -19.38 -2.19
CA HIS A 121 0.83 -19.08 -1.20
C HIS A 121 0.12 -17.79 -1.58
N SER A 122 -0.61 -17.80 -2.69
CA SER A 122 -1.23 -16.59 -3.26
C SER A 122 -2.20 -15.89 -2.30
N GLU A 123 -2.79 -16.61 -1.34
CA GLU A 123 -3.63 -16.04 -0.26
C GLU A 123 -2.89 -14.99 0.58
N LEU A 124 -1.55 -15.04 0.65
CA LEU A 124 -0.76 -14.04 1.38
C LEU A 124 -0.78 -12.65 0.71
N LEU A 125 -1.15 -12.56 -0.57
CA LEU A 125 -1.39 -11.29 -1.25
C LEU A 125 -2.50 -10.46 -0.57
N ILE A 126 -3.42 -11.11 0.17
CA ILE A 126 -4.46 -10.45 0.98
C ILE A 126 -3.84 -9.49 2.00
N ALA A 127 -2.73 -9.90 2.62
CA ALA A 127 -2.01 -9.09 3.60
C ALA A 127 -1.44 -7.81 2.97
N HIS A 128 -0.83 -7.92 1.80
CA HIS A 128 -0.28 -6.79 1.06
C HIS A 128 -1.38 -5.86 0.55
N PHE A 129 -2.50 -6.43 0.08
CA PHE A 129 -3.69 -5.66 -0.26
C PHE A 129 -4.19 -4.85 0.93
N TYR A 130 -4.35 -5.48 2.09
CA TYR A 130 -4.77 -4.81 3.32
C TYR A 130 -3.84 -3.63 3.68
N VAL A 131 -2.53 -3.89 3.75
CA VAL A 131 -1.55 -2.88 4.18
C VAL A 131 -1.51 -1.69 3.23
N ARG A 132 -1.56 -1.93 1.91
CA ARG A 132 -1.46 -0.86 0.91
C ARG A 132 -2.78 -0.13 0.75
N TYR A 133 -3.83 -0.80 0.30
CA TYR A 133 -5.03 -0.10 -0.15
C TYR A 133 -5.89 0.45 1.00
N LEU A 134 -5.99 -0.24 2.15
CA LEU A 134 -6.64 0.37 3.31
C LEU A 134 -5.82 1.50 3.91
N GLY A 135 -4.49 1.42 3.85
CA GLY A 135 -3.60 2.53 4.21
C GLY A 135 -3.86 3.77 3.36
N ASP A 136 -3.91 3.60 2.03
CA ASP A 136 -4.15 4.68 1.08
C ASP A 136 -5.56 5.29 1.22
N LEU A 137 -6.58 4.44 1.36
CA LEU A 137 -7.97 4.90 1.54
C LEU A 137 -8.17 5.68 2.85
N ASN A 138 -7.49 5.27 3.95
CA ASN A 138 -7.64 5.92 5.26
C ASN A 138 -6.72 7.14 5.41
N GLY A 139 -5.46 7.04 4.99
CA GLY A 139 -4.41 8.05 5.23
C GLY A 139 -4.15 8.98 4.05
N GLY A 140 -4.47 8.57 2.83
CA GLY A 140 -4.07 9.26 1.60
C GLY A 140 -4.52 10.71 1.54
N GLN A 141 -5.74 11.04 1.99
CA GLN A 141 -6.25 12.40 1.97
C GLN A 141 -5.44 13.36 2.86
N VAL A 142 -4.95 12.87 3.99
CA VAL A 142 -4.09 13.65 4.90
C VAL A 142 -2.74 13.91 4.24
N LEU A 143 -2.16 12.90 3.60
CA LEU A 143 -0.88 13.01 2.90
C LEU A 143 -1.00 13.94 1.68
N ALA A 144 -2.06 13.82 0.88
CA ALA A 144 -2.32 14.72 -0.24
C ALA A 144 -2.38 16.18 0.20
N LYS A 145 -3.14 16.47 1.25
CA LYS A 145 -3.23 17.83 1.80
C LYS A 145 -1.87 18.33 2.29
N ARG A 146 -1.08 17.48 2.93
CA ARG A 146 0.24 17.84 3.42
C ARG A 146 1.19 18.18 2.26
N LEU A 147 1.24 17.34 1.23
CA LEU A 147 2.06 17.54 0.05
C LEU A 147 1.64 18.78 -0.76
N SER A 148 0.33 18.99 -0.94
CA SER A 148 -0.17 20.20 -1.60
C SER A 148 0.29 21.47 -0.88
N LEU A 149 0.29 21.48 0.45
CA LEU A 149 0.71 22.64 1.24
C LEU A 149 2.24 22.83 1.26
N SER A 150 3.01 21.74 1.37
CA SER A 150 4.47 21.83 1.54
C SER A 150 5.24 21.93 0.23
N LEU A 151 4.74 21.34 -0.84
CA LEU A 151 5.39 21.31 -2.16
C LEU A 151 4.61 22.11 -3.23
N HIS A 152 3.49 22.74 -2.86
CA HIS A 152 2.59 23.47 -3.77
C HIS A 152 2.08 22.63 -4.94
N LEU A 153 1.89 21.30 -4.71
CA LEU A 153 1.42 20.38 -5.74
C LEU A 153 -0.05 20.60 -6.08
N THR A 154 -0.33 20.48 -7.36
CA THR A 154 -1.71 20.55 -7.90
C THR A 154 -2.46 19.22 -7.68
N PRO A 155 -3.80 19.21 -7.81
CA PRO A 155 -4.56 17.97 -7.76
C PRO A 155 -4.13 16.91 -8.77
N GLU A 156 -3.69 17.32 -9.96
CA GLU A 156 -3.23 16.43 -11.04
C GLU A 156 -1.89 15.74 -10.70
N GLN A 157 -1.10 16.34 -9.82
CA GLN A 157 0.18 15.80 -9.33
C GLN A 157 0.02 14.93 -8.07
N LEU A 158 -1.23 14.72 -7.62
CA LEU A 158 -1.61 13.97 -6.41
C LEU A 158 -2.70 12.92 -6.70
N SER A 159 -2.79 12.43 -7.94
CA SER A 159 -3.79 11.43 -8.38
C SER A 159 -3.67 10.12 -7.62
N PHE A 160 -2.46 9.76 -7.15
CA PHE A 160 -2.22 8.61 -6.31
C PHE A 160 -3.12 8.59 -5.07
N TYR A 161 -3.30 9.74 -4.42
CA TYR A 161 -4.12 9.87 -3.21
C TYR A 161 -5.61 10.14 -3.50
N ARG A 162 -5.95 10.38 -4.77
CA ARG A 162 -7.32 10.66 -5.20
C ARG A 162 -7.93 9.40 -5.80
N PHE A 163 -8.98 8.93 -5.20
CA PHE A 163 -9.75 7.80 -5.70
C PHE A 163 -10.92 8.31 -6.54
N GLU A 164 -10.63 8.83 -7.74
CA GLU A 164 -11.63 9.52 -8.58
C GLU A 164 -12.84 8.64 -8.92
N ASN A 165 -12.61 7.35 -9.10
CA ASN A 165 -13.66 6.36 -9.38
C ASN A 165 -14.36 5.85 -8.11
N VAL A 166 -14.11 6.47 -6.94
CA VAL A 166 -14.70 6.10 -5.66
C VAL A 166 -15.47 7.29 -5.08
N PRO A 167 -16.77 7.42 -5.36
CA PRO A 167 -17.54 8.58 -4.94
C PRO A 167 -17.71 8.70 -3.42
N ASN A 168 -17.56 7.60 -2.69
CA ASN A 168 -17.65 7.56 -1.24
C ASN A 168 -16.56 6.68 -0.63
N ILE A 169 -15.49 7.31 -0.16
CA ILE A 169 -14.33 6.64 0.45
C ILE A 169 -14.72 5.81 1.68
N ARG A 170 -15.61 6.32 2.56
CA ARG A 170 -16.04 5.58 3.76
C ARG A 170 -16.78 4.30 3.40
N LYS A 171 -17.66 4.38 2.39
CA LYS A 171 -18.36 3.19 1.88
C LYS A 171 -17.36 2.19 1.29
N LYS A 172 -16.39 2.66 0.49
CA LYS A 172 -15.35 1.80 -0.09
C LYS A 172 -14.52 1.10 0.99
N ILE A 173 -14.12 1.80 2.05
CA ILE A 173 -13.41 1.21 3.19
C ILE A 173 -14.25 0.09 3.83
N SER A 174 -15.55 0.30 4.02
CA SER A 174 -16.46 -0.73 4.54
C SER A 174 -16.56 -1.94 3.60
N GLU A 175 -16.67 -1.72 2.29
CA GLU A 175 -16.69 -2.77 1.27
C GLU A 175 -15.41 -3.60 1.29
N VAL A 176 -14.24 -2.94 1.36
CA VAL A 176 -12.94 -3.60 1.43
C VAL A 176 -12.82 -4.44 2.72
N ARG A 177 -13.25 -3.91 3.86
CA ARG A 177 -13.27 -4.67 5.13
C ARG A 177 -14.17 -5.90 5.02
N SER A 178 -15.36 -5.76 4.48
CA SER A 178 -16.29 -6.89 4.27
C SER A 178 -15.70 -7.94 3.33
N ALA A 179 -14.95 -7.54 2.30
CA ALA A 179 -14.24 -8.47 1.42
C ALA A 179 -13.14 -9.23 2.17
N LEU A 180 -12.33 -8.54 2.98
CA LEU A 180 -11.30 -9.17 3.83
C LEU A 180 -11.91 -10.16 4.83
N ASP A 181 -13.05 -9.81 5.44
CA ASP A 181 -13.74 -10.71 6.36
C ASP A 181 -14.29 -11.95 5.65
N SER A 182 -14.70 -11.81 4.40
CA SER A 182 -15.10 -12.93 3.56
C SER A 182 -13.90 -13.80 3.17
N CYS A 183 -12.73 -13.21 2.88
CA CYS A 183 -11.49 -13.97 2.67
C CYS A 183 -11.13 -14.80 3.90
N GLY A 184 -11.23 -14.24 5.11
CA GLY A 184 -10.95 -14.95 6.36
C GLY A 184 -11.92 -16.11 6.65
N LYS A 185 -13.10 -16.15 6.04
CA LYS A 185 -14.02 -17.28 6.14
C LYS A 185 -13.70 -18.42 5.17
N ILE A 186 -13.08 -18.09 4.04
CA ILE A 186 -12.69 -19.04 3.00
C ILE A 186 -11.33 -19.66 3.34
N SER A 187 -10.40 -18.88 3.87
CA SER A 187 -9.05 -19.32 4.20
C SER A 187 -8.99 -19.86 5.63
N ASN A 188 -8.36 -21.03 5.79
CA ASN A 188 -8.06 -21.60 7.10
C ASN A 188 -6.75 -21.01 7.70
N ASP A 189 -6.06 -20.11 6.98
CA ASP A 189 -4.69 -19.67 7.28
C ASP A 189 -4.65 -18.19 7.70
N SER A 190 -5.65 -17.73 8.47
CA SER A 190 -5.72 -16.33 8.94
C SER A 190 -4.46 -15.89 9.68
N ASP A 191 -3.82 -16.78 10.45
CA ASP A 191 -2.58 -16.48 11.17
C ASP A 191 -1.41 -16.21 10.21
N LEU A 192 -1.33 -16.94 9.10
CA LEU A 192 -0.31 -16.70 8.08
C LEU A 192 -0.52 -15.33 7.41
N VAL A 193 -1.76 -14.98 7.09
CA VAL A 193 -2.10 -13.66 6.52
C VAL A 193 -1.78 -12.53 7.50
N ILE A 194 -2.03 -12.72 8.80
CA ILE A 194 -1.70 -11.72 9.84
C ILE A 194 -0.19 -11.54 9.97
N ASN A 195 0.58 -12.63 10.02
CA ASN A 195 2.04 -12.57 10.08
C ASN A 195 2.62 -11.91 8.82
N GLU A 196 2.07 -12.22 7.66
CA GLU A 196 2.46 -11.60 6.40
C GLU A 196 2.14 -10.10 6.37
N ALA A 197 1.04 -9.66 6.99
CA ALA A 197 0.74 -8.23 7.09
C ALA A 197 1.78 -7.47 7.93
N VAL A 198 2.29 -8.09 9.00
CA VAL A 198 3.41 -7.53 9.77
C VAL A 198 4.67 -7.42 8.90
N LEU A 199 4.98 -8.46 8.11
CA LEU A 199 6.10 -8.44 7.17
C LEU A 199 5.91 -7.36 6.08
N ALA A 200 4.71 -7.22 5.53
CA ALA A 200 4.38 -6.19 4.55
C ALA A 200 4.61 -4.77 5.11
N PHE A 201 4.23 -4.51 6.36
CA PHE A 201 4.58 -3.25 7.03
C PHE A 201 6.08 -3.06 7.18
N GLN A 202 6.84 -4.11 7.55
CA GLN A 202 8.30 -4.01 7.65
C GLN A 202 8.93 -3.69 6.29
N MET A 203 8.46 -4.31 5.20
CA MET A 203 8.93 -3.99 3.84
C MET A 203 8.65 -2.54 3.43
N ASN A 204 7.50 -1.98 3.83
CA ASN A 204 7.22 -0.55 3.63
C ASN A 204 8.13 0.35 4.45
N ILE A 205 8.48 -0.05 5.68
CA ILE A 205 9.46 0.66 6.52
C ILE A 205 10.83 0.65 5.84
N ASP A 206 11.28 -0.50 5.37
CA ASP A 206 12.58 -0.67 4.71
C ASP A 206 12.68 0.20 3.45
N LEU A 207 11.63 0.21 2.61
CA LEU A 207 11.54 1.10 1.45
C LEU A 207 11.61 2.58 1.86
N SER A 208 10.88 2.96 2.89
CA SER A 208 10.87 4.33 3.41
C SER A 208 12.25 4.77 3.93
N ILE A 209 12.98 3.87 4.60
CA ILE A 209 14.34 4.11 5.09
C ILE A 209 15.31 4.21 3.91
N ASP A 210 15.24 3.32 2.93
CA ASP A 210 16.11 3.33 1.74
C ASP A 210 15.95 4.64 0.96
N VAL A 211 14.71 5.10 0.74
CA VAL A 211 14.46 6.40 0.09
C VAL A 211 15.13 7.53 0.87
N LYS A 212 14.96 7.56 2.19
CA LYS A 212 15.57 8.59 3.02
C LYS A 212 17.10 8.54 2.98
N THR A 213 17.67 7.34 3.04
CA THR A 213 19.13 7.14 3.00
C THR A 213 19.72 7.56 1.65
N TYR A 214 19.02 7.29 0.55
CA TYR A 214 19.47 7.70 -0.79
C TYR A 214 19.51 9.22 -0.97
N LEU A 215 18.66 9.96 -0.23
CA LEU A 215 18.56 11.43 -0.32
C LEU A 215 19.57 12.17 0.57
N GLN A 216 20.32 11.48 1.43
CA GLN A 216 21.35 12.04 2.32
C GLN A 216 22.70 12.09 1.63
#